data_bd200857df0994b7d775fc36cecfb4f9
#
_entry.id   bd200857df0994b7d775fc36cecfb4f9
#
_cell.length_a   1.000
_cell.length_b   1.000
_cell.length_c   1.000
_cell.angle_alpha   90.00
_cell.angle_beta   90.00
_cell.angle_gamma   90.00
#
_symmetry.space_group_name_H-M   'P 1'
#
loop_
_entity.id
_entity.type
_entity.pdbx_description
1 polymer ?
#
loop_
_entity_poly.entity_id
_entity_poly.type
_entity_poly.pdbx_seq_one_letter_code
_entity_poly.pdbx_strand_id
1 'polypeptide(L)'
;MKLTIKQDVSEILEIKKSKFIGYAFFCENVETANNYLKQLRNEHKKATHVCFAYVINSNEKASDDGEPQGTAGLPILEIIKKRKLTNVLIVVVRYFGGIKLGAGGLVRAYGESATLALNSAATTNLTEATEFSLALNYGEESVLNSLKNNGDIYNLKFEYSDKISITFLADENLEVLKTLKITKGETKLIRV
;
A
#
# COMPACT_ATOMS: atom_id res chain seq x y z
N MET A 1 12.17 -10.55 5.08
CA MET A 1 10.78 -10.46 4.62
C MET A 1 10.30 -9.04 4.92
N LYS A 2 9.78 -8.32 3.94
CA LYS A 2 9.26 -6.96 4.10
C LYS A 2 7.76 -7.04 4.43
N LEU A 3 7.27 -6.16 5.31
CA LEU A 3 5.85 -6.07 5.65
C LEU A 3 5.24 -4.79 5.06
N THR A 4 4.00 -4.88 4.59
CA THR A 4 3.21 -3.75 4.12
C THR A 4 1.75 -3.89 4.58
N ILE A 5 0.88 -2.98 4.15
CA ILE A 5 -0.56 -3.09 4.40
C ILE A 5 -1.24 -3.98 3.36
N LYS A 6 -2.26 -4.72 3.80
CA LYS A 6 -3.02 -5.64 2.95
C LYS A 6 -3.97 -4.90 2.00
N GLN A 7 -4.59 -3.83 2.48
CA GLN A 7 -5.57 -3.05 1.72
C GLN A 7 -5.51 -1.57 2.05
N ASP A 8 -5.90 -0.74 1.11
CA ASP A 8 -6.06 0.70 1.30
C ASP A 8 -7.35 0.97 2.08
N VAL A 9 -7.27 1.89 3.05
CA VAL A 9 -8.39 2.18 3.97
C VAL A 9 -8.46 3.64 4.35
N SER A 10 -9.62 4.04 4.91
CA SER A 10 -9.77 5.30 5.64
C SER A 10 -10.56 5.10 6.93
N GLU A 11 -10.15 5.79 7.99
CA GLU A 11 -10.78 5.75 9.30
C GLU A 11 -10.97 7.16 9.86
N ILE A 12 -12.03 7.36 10.65
CA ILE A 12 -12.37 8.65 11.23
C ILE A 12 -12.17 8.60 12.74
N LEU A 13 -11.49 9.62 13.28
CA LEU A 13 -11.31 9.86 14.70
C LEU A 13 -11.76 11.26 15.04
N GLU A 14 -12.61 11.41 16.06
CA GLU A 14 -13.04 12.71 16.55
C GLU A 14 -12.50 12.99 17.95
N ILE A 15 -11.79 14.12 18.09
CA ILE A 15 -11.22 14.56 19.37
C ILE A 15 -11.52 16.04 19.56
N LYS A 16 -12.22 16.40 20.66
CA LYS A 16 -12.58 17.78 20.99
C LYS A 16 -13.16 18.56 19.79
N LYS A 17 -14.13 17.97 19.12
CA LYS A 17 -14.80 18.49 17.91
C LYS A 17 -13.91 18.62 16.68
N SER A 18 -12.61 18.36 16.76
CA SER A 18 -11.76 18.20 15.57
C SER A 18 -11.98 16.82 14.97
N LYS A 19 -12.10 16.77 13.64
CA LYS A 19 -12.21 15.52 12.88
C LYS A 19 -10.89 15.22 12.22
N PHE A 20 -10.36 14.02 12.47
CA PHE A 20 -9.16 13.47 11.85
C PHE A 20 -9.58 12.29 10.96
N ILE A 21 -9.22 12.33 9.69
CA ILE A 21 -9.46 11.24 8.76
C ILE A 21 -8.11 10.65 8.40
N GLY A 22 -7.82 9.46 8.94
CA GLY A 22 -6.58 8.72 8.68
C GLY A 22 -6.76 7.81 7.47
N TYR A 23 -5.90 7.97 6.47
CA TYR A 23 -5.80 7.12 5.29
C TYR A 23 -4.54 6.31 5.34
N ALA A 24 -4.58 5.06 4.92
CA ALA A 24 -3.41 4.23 4.68
C ALA A 24 -3.46 3.70 3.25
N PHE A 25 -2.40 3.94 2.48
CA PHE A 25 -2.27 3.54 1.09
C PHE A 25 -1.00 2.72 0.87
N PHE A 26 -1.11 1.68 0.07
CA PHE A 26 0.06 1.01 -0.48
C PHE A 26 0.66 1.85 -1.61
N CYS A 27 1.98 2.05 -1.59
CA CYS A 27 2.67 2.81 -2.61
C CYS A 27 3.92 2.06 -3.08
N GLU A 28 3.94 1.67 -4.36
CA GLU A 28 5.11 1.02 -4.96
C GLU A 28 6.32 1.97 -5.03
N ASN A 29 6.04 3.26 -5.24
CA ASN A 29 7.05 4.31 -5.41
C ASN A 29 6.54 5.65 -4.87
N VAL A 30 7.45 6.62 -4.79
CA VAL A 30 7.16 7.98 -4.29
C VAL A 30 6.18 8.74 -5.19
N GLU A 31 6.15 8.45 -6.49
CA GLU A 31 5.22 9.07 -7.43
C GLU A 31 3.78 8.69 -7.09
N THR A 32 3.51 7.42 -6.83
CA THR A 32 2.20 6.94 -6.36
C THR A 32 1.76 7.67 -5.09
N ALA A 33 2.66 7.83 -4.12
CA ALA A 33 2.35 8.57 -2.90
C ALA A 33 2.00 10.04 -3.19
N ASN A 34 2.73 10.71 -4.08
CA ASN A 34 2.44 12.09 -4.46
C ASN A 34 1.08 12.22 -5.18
N ASN A 35 0.69 11.22 -5.97
CA ASN A 35 -0.62 11.20 -6.64
C ASN A 35 -1.76 11.10 -5.62
N TYR A 36 -1.66 10.23 -4.61
CA TYR A 36 -2.63 10.16 -3.51
C TYR A 36 -2.71 11.48 -2.72
N LEU A 37 -1.57 12.10 -2.42
CA LEU A 37 -1.53 13.39 -1.73
C LEU A 37 -2.23 14.49 -2.53
N LYS A 38 -2.00 14.54 -3.84
CA LYS A 38 -2.67 15.49 -4.74
C LYS A 38 -4.17 15.24 -4.79
N GLN A 39 -4.59 13.98 -4.89
CA GLN A 39 -6.00 13.59 -4.86
C GLN A 39 -6.67 14.04 -3.57
N LEU A 40 -6.13 13.68 -2.40
CA LEU A 40 -6.71 14.04 -1.11
C LEU A 40 -6.78 15.56 -0.87
N ARG A 41 -5.78 16.32 -1.31
CA ARG A 41 -5.85 17.79 -1.23
C ARG A 41 -6.97 18.36 -2.09
N ASN A 42 -7.26 17.76 -3.24
CA ASN A 42 -8.38 18.16 -4.08
C ASN A 42 -9.73 17.77 -3.51
N GLU A 43 -9.84 16.61 -2.87
CA GLU A 43 -11.07 16.15 -2.21
C GLU A 43 -11.35 16.93 -0.93
N HIS A 44 -10.30 17.25 -0.16
CA HIS A 44 -10.40 17.90 1.15
C HIS A 44 -10.02 19.40 1.13
N LYS A 45 -10.51 20.17 0.13
CA LYS A 45 -10.18 21.61 -0.03
C LYS A 45 -10.50 22.48 1.19
N LYS A 46 -11.42 22.02 2.07
CA LYS A 46 -11.81 22.73 3.30
C LYS A 46 -11.09 22.20 4.54
N ALA A 47 -10.19 21.24 4.40
CA ALA A 47 -9.41 20.75 5.53
C ALA A 47 -8.44 21.82 6.03
N THR A 48 -8.19 21.82 7.33
CA THR A 48 -7.21 22.74 7.93
C THR A 48 -5.79 22.29 7.62
N HIS A 49 -5.53 20.97 7.66
CA HIS A 49 -4.23 20.38 7.42
C HIS A 49 -4.36 19.00 6.75
N VAL A 50 -3.40 18.66 5.90
CA VAL A 50 -3.25 17.33 5.26
C VAL A 50 -1.84 16.82 5.58
N CYS A 51 -1.67 16.37 6.82
CA CYS A 51 -0.39 15.88 7.33
C CYS A 51 -0.14 14.46 6.84
N PHE A 52 1.13 14.09 6.61
CA PHE A 52 1.44 12.76 6.12
C PHE A 52 2.82 12.29 6.52
N ALA A 53 3.02 10.98 6.46
CA ALA A 53 4.34 10.37 6.38
C ALA A 53 4.30 9.12 5.50
N TYR A 54 5.45 8.80 4.90
CA TYR A 54 5.63 7.54 4.19
C TYR A 54 6.99 6.92 4.46
N VAL A 55 7.02 5.60 4.30
CA VAL A 55 8.23 4.79 4.16
C VAL A 55 8.05 3.97 2.89
N ILE A 56 8.85 4.27 1.86
CA ILE A 56 8.76 3.62 0.53
C ILE A 56 10.16 3.18 0.12
N ASN A 57 10.43 1.89 0.17
CA ASN A 57 11.78 1.34 0.03
C ASN A 57 12.74 1.99 1.04
N SER A 58 13.76 2.71 0.58
CA SER A 58 14.70 3.47 1.42
C SER A 58 14.30 4.94 1.63
N ASN A 59 13.19 5.39 1.04
CA ASN A 59 12.76 6.79 1.14
C ASN A 59 11.79 6.97 2.29
N GLU A 60 12.12 7.90 3.19
CA GLU A 60 11.24 8.33 4.28
C GLU A 60 10.94 9.82 4.14
N LYS A 61 9.70 10.20 4.39
CA LYS A 61 9.30 11.61 4.45
C LYS A 61 8.14 11.79 5.41
N ALA A 62 8.14 12.93 6.10
CA ALA A 62 7.07 13.39 6.98
C ALA A 62 6.77 14.85 6.73
N SER A 63 5.52 15.28 6.95
CA SER A 63 5.07 16.66 6.79
C SER A 63 3.99 16.99 7.79
N ASP A 64 4.17 18.12 8.48
CA ASP A 64 3.19 18.67 9.40
C ASP A 64 2.13 19.55 8.70
N ASP A 65 2.31 19.89 7.43
CA ASP A 65 1.37 20.67 6.58
C ASP A 65 0.76 21.87 7.32
N GLY A 66 1.61 22.66 8.03
CA GLY A 66 1.20 23.85 8.77
C GLY A 66 0.75 23.62 10.22
N GLU A 67 0.69 22.39 10.72
CA GLU A 67 0.63 22.15 12.17
C GLU A 67 1.95 22.56 12.86
N PRO A 68 1.98 22.76 14.17
CA PRO A 68 3.24 23.01 14.88
C PRO A 68 4.28 21.94 14.60
N GLN A 69 5.52 22.36 14.40
CA GLN A 69 6.62 21.48 13.99
C GLN A 69 6.73 20.22 14.87
N GLY A 70 6.77 19.05 14.22
CA GLY A 70 6.94 17.75 14.87
C GLY A 70 5.68 17.21 15.57
N THR A 71 4.53 17.86 15.42
CA THR A 71 3.29 17.42 16.12
C THR A 71 2.39 16.53 15.31
N ALA A 72 2.65 16.37 14.00
CA ALA A 72 1.82 15.58 13.10
C ALA A 72 2.64 14.57 12.28
N GLY A 73 3.49 15.04 11.38
CA GLY A 73 4.23 14.18 10.45
C GLY A 73 5.16 13.18 11.14
N LEU A 74 5.93 13.62 12.14
CA LEU A 74 6.81 12.73 12.91
C LEU A 74 6.04 11.66 13.69
N PRO A 75 4.98 11.97 14.45
CA PRO A 75 4.14 10.94 15.09
C PRO A 75 3.60 9.89 14.12
N ILE A 76 3.18 10.30 12.91
CA ILE A 76 2.72 9.37 11.87
C ILE A 76 3.88 8.46 11.42
N LEU A 77 5.06 9.04 11.12
CA LEU A 77 6.24 8.31 10.69
C LEU A 77 6.68 7.26 11.72
N GLU A 78 6.71 7.63 13.00
CA GLU A 78 7.09 6.74 14.09
C GLU A 78 6.18 5.50 14.18
N ILE A 79 4.88 5.66 13.94
CA ILE A 79 3.94 4.51 13.92
C ILE A 79 4.26 3.56 12.76
N ILE A 80 4.56 4.07 11.56
CA ILE A 80 4.96 3.22 10.42
C ILE A 80 6.24 2.45 10.77
N LYS A 81 7.25 3.15 11.30
CA LYS A 81 8.56 2.55 11.66
C LYS A 81 8.43 1.53 12.80
N LYS A 82 7.65 1.83 13.84
CA LYS A 82 7.40 0.90 14.96
C LYS A 82 6.77 -0.40 14.49
N ARG A 83 5.92 -0.36 13.47
CA ARG A 83 5.31 -1.55 12.85
C ARG A 83 6.20 -2.21 11.79
N LYS A 84 7.38 -1.66 11.52
CA LYS A 84 8.35 -2.14 10.52
C LYS A 84 7.74 -2.27 9.12
N LEU A 85 6.80 -1.38 8.78
CA LEU A 85 6.14 -1.37 7.49
C LEU A 85 6.97 -0.61 6.44
N THR A 86 6.89 -1.05 5.21
CA THR A 86 7.43 -0.36 4.03
C THR A 86 6.37 -0.26 2.92
N ASN A 87 6.62 0.59 1.93
CA ASN A 87 5.71 0.84 0.82
C ASN A 87 4.33 1.31 1.28
N VAL A 88 4.31 2.14 2.33
CA VAL A 88 3.10 2.67 2.97
C VAL A 88 3.17 4.19 3.03
N LEU A 89 2.08 4.84 2.63
CA LEU A 89 1.77 6.24 2.87
C LEU A 89 0.62 6.30 3.88
N ILE A 90 0.80 7.06 4.96
CA ILE A 90 -0.28 7.46 5.87
C ILE A 90 -0.54 8.94 5.69
N VAL A 91 -1.80 9.30 5.47
CA VAL A 91 -2.26 10.70 5.44
C VAL A 91 -3.30 10.90 6.51
N VAL A 92 -3.17 11.98 7.28
CA VAL A 92 -4.18 12.38 8.25
C VAL A 92 -4.70 13.77 7.87
N VAL A 93 -5.94 13.81 7.41
CA VAL A 93 -6.66 15.04 7.07
C VAL A 93 -7.36 15.54 8.31
N ARG A 94 -7.09 16.78 8.72
CA ARG A 94 -7.71 17.40 9.89
C ARG A 94 -8.65 18.53 9.52
N TYR A 95 -9.82 18.50 10.13
CA TYR A 95 -10.76 19.62 10.22
C TYR A 95 -10.78 20.13 11.66
N PHE A 96 -10.38 21.38 11.87
CA PHE A 96 -10.34 21.98 13.21
C PHE A 96 -11.75 22.20 13.77
N GLY A 97 -12.00 21.76 14.99
CA GLY A 97 -13.28 21.83 15.68
C GLY A 97 -13.47 23.01 16.64
N GLY A 98 -12.60 24.03 16.55
CA GLY A 98 -12.71 25.23 17.41
C GLY A 98 -12.01 25.10 18.76
N ILE A 99 -11.60 23.91 19.19
CA ILE A 99 -10.94 23.67 20.49
C ILE A 99 -9.49 23.26 20.25
N LYS A 100 -8.54 24.04 20.77
CA LYS A 100 -7.11 23.75 20.67
C LYS A 100 -6.73 22.51 21.48
N LEU A 101 -5.97 21.61 20.89
CA LEU A 101 -5.50 20.37 21.51
C LEU A 101 -4.18 20.55 22.29
N GLY A 102 -3.39 21.57 21.91
CA GLY A 102 -2.01 21.74 22.35
C GLY A 102 -1.06 20.75 21.68
N ALA A 103 0.26 20.99 21.76
CA ALA A 103 1.27 20.16 21.07
C ALA A 103 1.17 18.69 21.47
N GLY A 104 1.14 18.35 22.77
CA GLY A 104 1.01 16.97 23.21
C GLY A 104 -0.34 16.30 22.84
N GLY A 105 -1.41 17.10 22.70
CA GLY A 105 -2.71 16.61 22.22
C GLY A 105 -2.68 16.32 20.72
N LEU A 106 -2.00 17.13 19.93
CA LEU A 106 -1.80 16.90 18.49
C LEU A 106 -0.98 15.64 18.23
N VAL A 107 0.18 15.49 18.90
CA VAL A 107 1.02 14.27 18.78
C VAL A 107 0.19 13.02 19.02
N ARG A 108 -0.62 12.99 20.08
CA ARG A 108 -1.50 11.85 20.37
C ARG A 108 -2.57 11.64 19.29
N ALA A 109 -3.24 12.70 18.87
CA ALA A 109 -4.33 12.61 17.89
C ALA A 109 -3.84 12.10 16.52
N TYR A 110 -2.71 12.61 16.03
CA TYR A 110 -2.12 12.14 14.78
C TYR A 110 -1.60 10.70 14.88
N GLY A 111 -0.93 10.34 15.96
CA GLY A 111 -0.48 8.97 16.21
C GLY A 111 -1.64 7.98 16.35
N GLU A 112 -2.71 8.36 17.04
CA GLU A 112 -3.91 7.53 17.20
C GLU A 112 -4.65 7.35 15.87
N SER A 113 -4.82 8.42 15.07
CA SER A 113 -5.42 8.36 13.74
C SER A 113 -4.64 7.45 12.80
N ALA A 114 -3.30 7.56 12.78
CA ALA A 114 -2.44 6.67 12.00
C ALA A 114 -2.55 5.21 12.46
N THR A 115 -2.61 4.99 13.77
CA THR A 115 -2.76 3.66 14.37
C THR A 115 -4.08 3.01 13.99
N LEU A 116 -5.17 3.77 14.03
CA LEU A 116 -6.51 3.31 13.67
C LEU A 116 -6.55 2.88 12.19
N ALA A 117 -6.06 3.73 11.28
CA ALA A 117 -5.98 3.40 9.85
C ALA A 117 -5.14 2.12 9.62
N LEU A 118 -3.98 1.99 10.24
CA LEU A 118 -3.14 0.80 10.10
C LEU A 118 -3.75 -0.47 10.70
N ASN A 119 -4.58 -0.36 11.73
CA ASN A 119 -5.28 -1.52 12.29
C ASN A 119 -6.33 -2.05 11.28
N SER A 120 -7.09 -1.15 10.65
CA SER A 120 -8.08 -1.51 9.63
C SER A 120 -7.44 -2.00 8.32
N ALA A 121 -6.26 -1.49 7.97
CA ALA A 121 -5.55 -1.91 6.76
C ALA A 121 -5.06 -3.35 6.82
N ALA A 122 -4.88 -3.92 8.02
CA ALA A 122 -4.18 -5.17 8.30
C ALA A 122 -2.75 -5.17 7.69
N THR A 123 -1.98 -6.21 7.95
CA THR A 123 -0.62 -6.34 7.40
C THR A 123 -0.51 -7.59 6.54
N THR A 124 0.38 -7.54 5.57
CA THR A 124 0.70 -8.67 4.70
C THR A 124 2.18 -8.63 4.32
N ASN A 125 2.67 -9.71 3.73
CA ASN A 125 4.02 -9.74 3.20
C ASN A 125 4.10 -8.97 1.88
N LEU A 126 5.26 -8.34 1.67
CA LEU A 126 5.63 -7.72 0.42
C LEU A 126 6.77 -8.54 -0.19
N THR A 127 6.58 -9.03 -1.40
CA THR A 127 7.56 -9.81 -2.13
C THR A 127 7.77 -9.25 -3.53
N GLU A 128 8.90 -9.56 -4.13
CA GLU A 128 9.16 -9.31 -5.53
C GLU A 128 8.64 -10.51 -6.33
N ALA A 129 7.95 -10.25 -7.42
CA ALA A 129 7.51 -11.26 -8.34
C ALA A 129 7.68 -10.77 -9.78
N THR A 130 8.11 -11.67 -10.63
CA THR A 130 8.30 -11.43 -12.05
C THR A 130 7.05 -11.85 -12.82
N GLU A 131 6.67 -11.05 -13.80
CA GLU A 131 5.61 -11.40 -14.71
C GLU A 131 6.10 -12.43 -15.73
N PHE A 132 5.31 -13.47 -15.91
CA PHE A 132 5.54 -14.49 -16.92
C PHE A 132 4.33 -14.62 -17.81
N SER A 133 4.58 -14.90 -19.09
CA SER A 133 3.54 -15.22 -20.06
C SER A 133 3.89 -16.49 -20.82
N LEU A 134 2.86 -17.26 -21.14
CA LEU A 134 2.96 -18.43 -22.02
C LEU A 134 1.69 -18.59 -22.84
N ALA A 135 1.81 -19.29 -23.98
CA ALA A 135 0.68 -19.68 -24.81
C ALA A 135 0.59 -21.21 -24.85
N LEU A 136 -0.59 -21.75 -24.56
CA LEU A 136 -0.90 -23.18 -24.60
C LEU A 136 -1.86 -23.48 -25.75
N ASN A 137 -1.71 -24.65 -26.35
CA ASN A 137 -2.73 -25.17 -27.24
C ASN A 137 -3.90 -25.75 -26.42
N TYR A 138 -5.08 -25.82 -27.00
CA TYR A 138 -6.19 -26.55 -26.41
C TYR A 138 -5.80 -28.03 -26.28
N GLY A 139 -6.05 -28.62 -25.12
CA GLY A 139 -5.63 -30.00 -24.76
C GLY A 139 -4.43 -30.04 -23.79
N GLU A 140 -3.79 -28.90 -23.48
CA GLU A 140 -2.69 -28.82 -22.50
C GLU A 140 -3.18 -28.41 -21.09
N GLU A 141 -4.41 -28.85 -20.70
CA GLU A 141 -5.05 -28.45 -19.42
C GLU A 141 -4.27 -28.92 -18.18
N SER A 142 -3.41 -29.91 -18.30
CA SER A 142 -2.54 -30.36 -17.18
C SER A 142 -1.62 -29.24 -16.71
N VAL A 143 -1.08 -28.43 -17.64
CA VAL A 143 -0.26 -27.25 -17.32
C VAL A 143 -1.08 -26.19 -16.60
N LEU A 144 -2.30 -25.92 -17.07
CA LEU A 144 -3.23 -24.99 -16.41
C LEU A 144 -3.52 -25.40 -14.97
N ASN A 145 -3.80 -26.67 -14.74
CA ASN A 145 -4.08 -27.19 -13.41
C ASN A 145 -2.85 -27.10 -12.49
N SER A 146 -1.67 -27.37 -13.03
CA SER A 146 -0.41 -27.18 -12.28
C SER A 146 -0.20 -25.75 -11.85
N LEU A 147 -0.44 -24.77 -12.74
CA LEU A 147 -0.34 -23.35 -12.42
C LEU A 147 -1.41 -22.90 -11.41
N LYS A 148 -2.66 -23.33 -11.59
CA LYS A 148 -3.77 -22.95 -10.69
C LYS A 148 -3.58 -23.48 -9.26
N ASN A 149 -2.99 -24.65 -9.12
CA ASN A 149 -2.83 -25.33 -7.83
C ASN A 149 -1.51 -24.94 -7.13
N ASN A 150 -0.66 -24.13 -7.75
CA ASN A 150 0.59 -23.67 -7.16
C ASN A 150 0.34 -22.40 -6.33
N GLY A 151 0.55 -22.48 -5.02
CA GLY A 151 0.32 -21.39 -4.07
C GLY A 151 1.29 -20.19 -4.24
N ASP A 152 2.37 -20.35 -5.00
CA ASP A 152 3.38 -19.31 -5.24
C ASP A 152 3.17 -18.59 -6.59
N ILE A 153 2.01 -18.79 -7.22
CA ILE A 153 1.59 -18.11 -8.44
C ILE A 153 0.50 -17.10 -8.11
N TYR A 154 0.73 -15.86 -8.49
CA TYR A 154 -0.14 -14.73 -8.19
C TYR A 154 -0.70 -14.10 -9.46
N ASN A 155 -1.87 -13.46 -9.36
CA ASN A 155 -2.52 -12.70 -10.44
C ASN A 155 -2.66 -13.47 -11.76
N LEU A 156 -3.00 -14.75 -11.69
CA LEU A 156 -3.17 -15.63 -12.84
C LEU A 156 -4.35 -15.15 -13.71
N LYS A 157 -4.06 -14.82 -14.97
CA LYS A 157 -5.02 -14.33 -15.96
C LYS A 157 -5.02 -15.25 -17.18
N PHE A 158 -6.18 -15.39 -17.83
CA PHE A 158 -6.37 -16.20 -19.02
C PHE A 158 -7.06 -15.38 -20.10
N GLU A 159 -6.55 -15.47 -21.32
CA GLU A 159 -7.19 -14.96 -22.54
C GLU A 159 -7.33 -16.11 -23.53
N TYR A 160 -8.53 -16.30 -24.05
CA TYR A 160 -8.87 -17.41 -24.95
C TYR A 160 -9.03 -16.88 -26.38
N SER A 161 -8.23 -17.42 -27.30
CA SER A 161 -8.30 -17.16 -28.75
C SER A 161 -8.03 -18.47 -29.50
N ASP A 162 -7.24 -18.48 -30.58
CA ASP A 162 -6.74 -19.72 -31.22
C ASP A 162 -5.85 -20.53 -30.26
N LYS A 163 -5.30 -19.87 -29.24
CA LYS A 163 -4.55 -20.48 -28.13
C LYS A 163 -5.02 -19.89 -26.81
N ILE A 164 -4.63 -20.51 -25.71
CA ILE A 164 -4.84 -20.01 -24.36
C ILE A 164 -3.61 -19.21 -23.99
N SER A 165 -3.72 -17.88 -23.95
CA SER A 165 -2.66 -16.99 -23.43
C SER A 165 -2.81 -16.85 -21.92
N ILE A 166 -1.72 -17.05 -21.20
CA ILE A 166 -1.69 -17.02 -19.73
C ILE A 166 -0.65 -16.01 -19.29
N THR A 167 -1.03 -15.12 -18.36
CA THR A 167 -0.11 -14.22 -17.66
C THR A 167 -0.25 -14.41 -16.16
N PHE A 168 0.87 -14.38 -15.45
CA PHE A 168 0.91 -14.55 -14.00
C PHE A 168 2.18 -13.94 -13.41
N LEU A 169 2.19 -13.80 -12.08
CA LEU A 169 3.34 -13.37 -11.31
C LEU A 169 3.88 -14.52 -10.46
N ALA A 170 5.20 -14.70 -10.41
CA ALA A 170 5.85 -15.71 -9.58
C ALA A 170 7.28 -15.30 -9.21
N ASP A 171 7.87 -15.97 -8.22
CA ASP A 171 9.32 -15.93 -8.01
C ASP A 171 10.03 -16.55 -9.21
N GLU A 172 11.11 -15.92 -9.68
CA GLU A 172 11.88 -16.42 -10.84
C GLU A 172 12.47 -17.83 -10.63
N ASN A 173 12.68 -18.22 -9.38
CA ASN A 173 13.25 -19.52 -9.03
C ASN A 173 12.21 -20.63 -8.90
N LEU A 174 10.94 -20.36 -9.16
CA LEU A 174 9.88 -21.35 -9.02
C LEU A 174 10.11 -22.54 -9.96
N GLU A 175 10.17 -23.74 -9.41
CA GLU A 175 10.54 -24.95 -10.14
C GLU A 175 9.65 -25.23 -11.36
N VAL A 176 8.32 -24.94 -11.26
CA VAL A 176 7.39 -25.17 -12.36
C VAL A 176 7.76 -24.37 -13.61
N LEU A 177 8.41 -23.20 -13.45
CA LEU A 177 8.81 -22.35 -14.57
C LEU A 177 9.88 -23.00 -15.46
N LYS A 178 10.71 -23.87 -14.90
CA LYS A 178 11.80 -24.55 -15.63
C LYS A 178 11.29 -25.53 -16.70
N THR A 179 10.05 -25.99 -16.55
CA THR A 179 9.42 -26.97 -17.45
C THR A 179 8.56 -26.32 -18.53
N LEU A 180 8.36 -25.00 -18.46
CA LEU A 180 7.44 -24.27 -19.32
C LEU A 180 8.17 -23.39 -20.33
N LYS A 181 7.62 -23.29 -21.54
CA LYS A 181 8.06 -22.29 -22.54
C LYS A 181 7.44 -20.94 -22.22
N ILE A 182 8.09 -20.19 -21.35
CA ILE A 182 7.61 -18.90 -20.85
C ILE A 182 8.38 -17.73 -21.46
N THR A 183 7.70 -16.58 -21.56
CA THR A 183 8.32 -15.29 -21.78
C THR A 183 8.37 -14.54 -20.45
N LYS A 184 9.54 -14.01 -20.09
CA LYS A 184 9.76 -13.23 -18.88
C LYS A 184 9.47 -11.76 -19.15
N GLY A 185 8.67 -11.15 -18.30
CA GLY A 185 8.35 -9.72 -18.30
C GLY A 185 9.05 -8.97 -17.15
N GLU A 186 8.42 -7.93 -16.65
CA GLU A 186 8.97 -7.07 -15.60
C GLU A 186 8.80 -7.68 -14.20
N THR A 187 9.76 -7.35 -13.32
CA THR A 187 9.67 -7.68 -11.88
C THR A 187 9.02 -6.52 -11.14
N LYS A 188 8.05 -6.81 -10.30
CA LYS A 188 7.32 -5.82 -9.49
C LYS A 188 7.06 -6.29 -8.07
N LEU A 189 6.79 -5.34 -7.18
CA LEU A 189 6.40 -5.63 -5.81
C LEU A 189 4.93 -6.03 -5.76
N ILE A 190 4.63 -7.13 -5.05
CA ILE A 190 3.27 -7.60 -4.83
C ILE A 190 2.99 -7.86 -3.34
N ARG A 191 1.73 -7.69 -2.97
CA ARG A 191 1.18 -8.04 -1.66
C ARG A 191 0.68 -9.50 -1.69
N VAL A 192 1.16 -10.32 -0.75
CA VAL A 192 0.84 -11.76 -0.70
C VAL A 192 0.33 -12.18 0.67
#